data_9bca7c57f181e65f6df6c4ea573c4010
#
_entry.id   9bca7c57f181e65f6df6c4ea573c4010
#
_cell.length_a   1.000
_cell.length_b   1.000
_cell.length_c   1.000
_cell.angle_alpha   90.00
_cell.angle_beta   90.00
_cell.angle_gamma   90.00
#
_symmetry.space_group_name_H-M   'P 1'
#
loop_
_entity.id
_entity.type
_entity.pdbx_description
1 polymer ?
#
loop_
_entity_poly.entity_id
_entity_poly.type
_entity_poly.pdbx_seq_one_letter_code
_entity_poly.pdbx_strand_id
1 'polypeptide(L)'
;IIPITIAAFAAYAFAFMEFRGKEPLFLLVVASMIIPLQMSLIPLVQLFKSGVEVFGLPIIPALDINGAFVATWFAHSGFGLPLATFLLRDFMMSLPRSVIESAKIDGASNMTTFFKLVLPLSVAGIAAFATFQFLWVYNDFLVANVFLGVYKPENLVVTSHVSQLAVGAYGEAWHLRTSGAIISMIVPLTVFFSLQRFFIRGLIGGAVKG
;
A
#
# COMPACT_ATOMS: atom_id res chain seq x y z
N ILE A 1 4.76 -5.08 0.34
CA ILE A 1 4.32 -6.34 0.97
C ILE A 1 3.47 -6.03 2.20
N ILE A 2 3.95 -5.22 3.19
CA ILE A 2 3.25 -4.95 4.46
C ILE A 2 1.77 -4.55 4.26
N PRO A 3 1.41 -3.49 3.50
CA PRO A 3 0.02 -3.09 3.36
C PRO A 3 -0.84 -4.15 2.67
N ILE A 4 -0.28 -4.90 1.73
CA ILE A 4 -1.01 -5.94 1.00
C ILE A 4 -1.38 -7.10 1.94
N THR A 5 -0.44 -7.52 2.76
CA THR A 5 -0.68 -8.62 3.72
C THR A 5 -1.76 -8.23 4.73
N ILE A 6 -1.63 -7.05 5.36
CA ILE A 6 -2.62 -6.57 6.34
C ILE A 6 -3.98 -6.39 5.67
N ALA A 7 -4.01 -5.76 4.48
CA ALA A 7 -5.24 -5.52 3.76
C ALA A 7 -5.93 -6.80 3.29
N ALA A 8 -5.19 -7.87 2.94
CA ALA A 8 -5.78 -9.14 2.56
C ALA A 8 -6.57 -9.77 3.72
N PHE A 9 -6.01 -9.75 4.94
CA PHE A 9 -6.73 -10.21 6.14
C PHE A 9 -7.93 -9.33 6.46
N ALA A 10 -7.75 -8.01 6.44
CA ALA A 10 -8.83 -7.06 6.69
C ALA A 10 -9.96 -7.20 5.65
N ALA A 11 -9.61 -7.29 4.37
CA ALA A 11 -10.55 -7.49 3.28
C ALA A 11 -11.36 -8.79 3.45
N TYR A 12 -10.70 -9.89 3.83
CA TYR A 12 -11.37 -11.15 4.13
C TYR A 12 -12.36 -11.00 5.29
N ALA A 13 -11.94 -10.37 6.38
CA ALA A 13 -12.80 -10.13 7.53
C ALA A 13 -14.03 -9.29 7.14
N PHE A 14 -13.84 -8.20 6.39
CA PHE A 14 -14.93 -7.36 5.91
C PHE A 14 -15.80 -8.00 4.82
N ALA A 15 -15.29 -8.98 4.06
CA ALA A 15 -16.08 -9.68 3.05
C ALA A 15 -16.91 -10.81 3.64
N PHE A 16 -16.34 -11.66 4.48
CA PHE A 16 -16.90 -12.98 4.81
C PHE A 16 -17.14 -13.24 6.29
N MET A 17 -16.62 -12.40 7.19
CA MET A 17 -16.85 -12.57 8.63
C MET A 17 -17.99 -11.66 9.10
N GLU A 18 -18.73 -12.13 10.11
CA GLU A 18 -19.74 -11.34 10.81
C GLU A 18 -19.21 -10.94 12.19
N PHE A 19 -19.14 -9.63 12.45
CA PHE A 19 -18.76 -9.08 13.75
C PHE A 19 -19.45 -7.75 14.02
N ARG A 20 -19.57 -7.39 15.30
CA ARG A 20 -20.23 -6.14 15.71
C ARG A 20 -19.39 -4.94 15.25
N GLY A 21 -20.05 -3.98 14.60
CA GLY A 21 -19.38 -2.77 14.12
C GLY A 21 -18.67 -2.91 12.76
N LYS A 22 -18.88 -4.02 12.02
CA LYS A 22 -18.29 -4.27 10.70
C LYS A 22 -18.49 -3.10 9.73
N GLU A 23 -19.73 -2.69 9.52
CA GLU A 23 -20.06 -1.63 8.55
C GLU A 23 -19.51 -0.25 8.95
N PRO A 24 -19.70 0.26 10.18
CA PRO A 24 -19.12 1.55 10.56
C PRO A 24 -17.60 1.53 10.56
N LEU A 25 -16.96 0.41 10.92
CA LEU A 25 -15.50 0.29 10.85
C LEU A 25 -15.01 0.31 9.41
N PHE A 26 -15.68 -0.40 8.49
CA PHE A 26 -15.34 -0.35 7.08
C PHE A 26 -15.54 1.04 6.50
N LEU A 27 -16.64 1.72 6.85
CA LEU A 27 -16.88 3.10 6.44
C LEU A 27 -15.79 4.04 6.95
N LEU A 28 -15.32 3.87 8.18
CA LEU A 28 -14.22 4.65 8.74
C LEU A 28 -12.92 4.42 7.96
N VAL A 29 -12.61 3.17 7.60
CA VAL A 29 -11.45 2.85 6.75
C VAL A 29 -11.56 3.56 5.40
N VAL A 30 -12.71 3.51 4.74
CA VAL A 30 -12.93 4.19 3.45
C VAL A 30 -12.88 5.72 3.61
N ALA A 31 -13.50 6.25 4.67
CA ALA A 31 -13.50 7.69 4.95
C ALA A 31 -12.10 8.25 5.18
N SER A 32 -11.17 7.44 5.72
CA SER A 32 -9.78 7.86 5.90
C SER A 32 -9.06 8.20 4.59
N MET A 33 -9.55 7.71 3.44
CA MET A 33 -9.01 8.06 2.11
C MET A 33 -9.25 9.53 1.73
N ILE A 34 -10.20 10.21 2.40
CA ILE A 34 -10.49 11.62 2.16
C ILE A 34 -9.36 12.51 2.72
N ILE A 35 -8.62 12.02 3.70
CA ILE A 35 -7.54 12.78 4.34
C ILE A 35 -6.40 12.97 3.33
N PRO A 36 -6.05 14.23 2.96
CA PRO A 36 -4.94 14.46 2.04
C PRO A 36 -3.61 13.98 2.64
N LEU A 37 -2.86 13.19 1.87
CA LEU A 37 -1.57 12.66 2.28
C LEU A 37 -0.63 13.75 2.81
N GLN A 38 -0.58 14.90 2.11
CA GLN A 38 0.29 16.01 2.46
C GLN A 38 0.00 16.59 3.85
N MET A 39 -1.25 16.64 4.26
CA MET A 39 -1.66 17.11 5.60
C MET A 39 -1.26 16.14 6.70
N SER A 40 -1.14 14.86 6.38
CA SER A 40 -0.81 13.81 7.34
C SER A 40 0.70 13.67 7.60
N LEU A 41 1.55 14.24 6.75
CA LEU A 41 3.01 14.03 6.84
C LEU A 41 3.60 14.57 8.14
N ILE A 42 3.30 15.84 8.51
CA ILE A 42 3.84 16.48 9.71
C ILE A 42 3.33 15.78 10.98
N PRO A 43 2.02 15.53 11.16
CA PRO A 43 1.53 14.75 12.29
C PRO A 43 2.17 13.37 12.41
N LEU A 44 2.40 12.68 11.27
CA LEU A 44 2.99 11.36 11.27
C LEU A 44 4.49 11.38 11.65
N VAL A 45 5.24 12.39 11.20
CA VAL A 45 6.62 12.61 11.64
C VAL A 45 6.68 12.86 13.15
N GLN A 46 5.77 13.66 13.69
CA GLN A 46 5.66 13.91 15.12
C GLN A 46 5.30 12.65 15.91
N LEU A 47 4.33 11.87 15.40
CA LEU A 47 3.96 10.57 15.97
C LEU A 47 5.16 9.63 16.07
N PHE A 48 5.96 9.52 15.02
CA PHE A 48 7.12 8.64 15.01
C PHE A 48 8.25 9.14 15.93
N LYS A 49 8.42 10.48 16.07
CA LYS A 49 9.46 11.07 16.87
C LYS A 49 9.13 11.11 18.36
N SER A 50 7.92 11.51 18.70
CA SER A 50 7.53 11.86 20.08
C SER A 50 6.43 10.94 20.62
N GLY A 51 5.81 10.11 19.80
CA GLY A 51 4.62 9.35 20.20
C GLY A 51 3.39 10.23 20.39
N VAL A 52 2.42 9.75 21.13
CA VAL A 52 1.20 10.48 21.52
C VAL A 52 1.01 10.37 23.01
N GLU A 53 0.91 11.51 23.66
CA GLU A 53 0.53 11.61 25.07
C GLU A 53 -0.84 12.26 25.20
N VAL A 54 -1.69 11.69 26.05
CA VAL A 54 -2.99 12.26 26.39
C VAL A 54 -3.06 12.41 27.91
N PHE A 55 -3.25 13.64 28.39
CA PHE A 55 -3.25 13.98 29.82
C PHE A 55 -1.97 13.52 30.57
N GLY A 56 -0.81 13.55 29.91
CA GLY A 56 0.46 13.13 30.50
C GLY A 56 0.69 11.61 30.52
N LEU A 57 -0.23 10.83 29.95
CA LEU A 57 -0.08 9.39 29.80
C LEU A 57 0.34 9.06 28.37
N PRO A 58 1.44 8.30 28.17
CA PRO A 58 1.86 7.87 26.84
C PRO A 58 0.88 6.81 26.31
N ILE A 59 0.07 7.20 25.30
CA ILE A 59 -0.86 6.28 24.62
C ILE A 59 -0.13 5.54 23.51
N ILE A 60 0.73 6.23 22.78
CA ILE A 60 1.59 5.65 21.76
C ILE A 60 3.03 6.05 22.08
N PRO A 61 3.93 5.09 22.33
CA PRO A 61 5.32 5.42 22.62
C PRO A 61 6.01 6.02 21.40
N ALA A 62 7.01 6.85 21.64
CA ALA A 62 7.91 7.33 20.60
C ALA A 62 8.65 6.15 19.97
N LEU A 63 8.63 6.06 18.64
CA LEU A 63 9.34 5.00 17.91
C LEU A 63 10.75 5.41 17.53
N ASP A 64 11.00 6.73 17.44
CA ASP A 64 12.27 7.36 17.04
C ASP A 64 12.89 6.76 15.77
N ILE A 65 12.04 6.52 14.77
CA ILE A 65 12.40 5.87 13.51
C ILE A 65 12.58 6.85 12.35
N ASN A 66 12.44 8.16 12.58
CA ASN A 66 12.64 9.18 11.55
C ASN A 66 14.10 9.16 11.04
N GLY A 67 14.26 9.29 9.73
CA GLY A 67 15.56 9.15 9.06
C GLY A 67 15.92 7.70 8.70
N ALA A 68 15.04 6.73 9.01
CA ALA A 68 15.22 5.33 8.64
C ALA A 68 14.16 4.89 7.61
N PHE A 69 14.49 3.92 6.76
CA PHE A 69 13.55 3.34 5.79
C PHE A 69 12.29 2.79 6.43
N VAL A 70 12.38 2.33 7.69
CA VAL A 70 11.23 1.80 8.45
C VAL A 70 10.12 2.84 8.61
N ALA A 71 10.45 4.12 8.84
CA ALA A 71 9.45 5.20 8.90
C ALA A 71 8.70 5.34 7.57
N THR A 72 9.43 5.32 6.45
CA THR A 72 8.85 5.40 5.12
C THR A 72 7.97 4.18 4.82
N TRP A 73 8.39 2.97 5.24
CA TRP A 73 7.57 1.76 5.06
C TRP A 73 6.26 1.83 5.84
N PHE A 74 6.28 2.30 7.09
CA PHE A 74 5.07 2.48 7.87
C PHE A 74 4.16 3.56 7.30
N ALA A 75 4.74 4.69 6.87
CA ALA A 75 3.98 5.78 6.25
C ALA A 75 3.26 5.29 4.98
N HIS A 76 3.98 4.67 4.03
CA HIS A 76 3.38 4.11 2.82
C HIS A 76 2.38 2.99 3.10
N SER A 77 2.62 2.20 4.16
CA SER A 77 1.66 1.18 4.57
C SER A 77 0.37 1.81 5.08
N GLY A 78 0.47 2.82 5.94
CA GLY A 78 -0.70 3.55 6.44
C GLY A 78 -1.52 4.20 5.34
N PHE A 79 -0.87 4.88 4.41
CA PHE A 79 -1.55 5.52 3.27
C PHE A 79 -2.14 4.51 2.27
N GLY A 80 -1.48 3.36 2.08
CA GLY A 80 -1.96 2.33 1.14
C GLY A 80 -3.06 1.42 1.69
N LEU A 81 -3.12 1.23 3.01
CA LEU A 81 -4.03 0.29 3.66
C LEU A 81 -5.53 0.52 3.36
N PRO A 82 -6.07 1.75 3.41
CA PRO A 82 -7.49 1.96 3.15
C PRO A 82 -7.89 1.54 1.75
N LEU A 83 -7.15 1.99 0.75
CA LEU A 83 -7.40 1.64 -0.65
C LEU A 83 -7.21 0.14 -0.91
N ALA A 84 -6.14 -0.45 -0.35
CA ALA A 84 -5.90 -1.88 -0.43
C ALA A 84 -7.06 -2.69 0.13
N THR A 85 -7.52 -2.34 1.33
CA THR A 85 -8.64 -3.02 2.00
C THR A 85 -9.92 -2.89 1.20
N PHE A 86 -10.22 -1.70 0.68
CA PHE A 86 -11.39 -1.46 -0.15
C PHE A 86 -11.38 -2.31 -1.42
N LEU A 87 -10.29 -2.22 -2.21
CA LEU A 87 -10.20 -2.93 -3.50
C LEU A 87 -10.15 -4.45 -3.34
N LEU A 88 -9.39 -4.94 -2.34
CA LEU A 88 -9.31 -6.39 -2.09
C LEU A 88 -10.62 -6.94 -1.55
N ARG A 89 -11.34 -6.20 -0.69
CA ARG A 89 -12.68 -6.60 -0.24
C ARG A 89 -13.64 -6.70 -1.40
N ASP A 90 -13.69 -5.70 -2.27
CA ASP A 90 -14.58 -5.69 -3.43
C ASP A 90 -14.26 -6.87 -4.36
N PHE A 91 -12.99 -7.12 -4.63
CA PHE A 91 -12.56 -8.29 -5.40
C PHE A 91 -12.99 -9.61 -4.73
N MET A 92 -12.75 -9.76 -3.42
CA MET A 92 -13.11 -10.98 -2.68
C MET A 92 -14.63 -11.21 -2.66
N MET A 93 -15.44 -10.13 -2.58
CA MET A 93 -16.89 -10.21 -2.66
C MET A 93 -17.40 -10.64 -4.04
N SER A 94 -16.59 -10.50 -5.09
CA SER A 94 -16.91 -10.96 -6.43
C SER A 94 -16.71 -12.47 -6.63
N LEU A 95 -16.03 -13.15 -5.69
CA LEU A 95 -15.84 -14.60 -5.73
C LEU A 95 -17.18 -15.34 -5.57
N PRO A 96 -17.32 -16.56 -6.16
CA PRO A 96 -18.54 -17.36 -6.02
C PRO A 96 -18.82 -17.69 -4.54
N ARG A 97 -19.91 -17.17 -4.00
CA ARG A 97 -20.31 -17.42 -2.61
C ARG A 97 -20.51 -18.90 -2.30
N SER A 98 -21.02 -19.65 -3.27
CA SER A 98 -21.23 -21.11 -3.13
C SER A 98 -19.97 -21.87 -2.71
N VAL A 99 -18.79 -21.46 -3.20
CA VAL A 99 -17.50 -22.08 -2.81
C VAL A 99 -17.19 -21.82 -1.34
N ILE A 100 -17.45 -20.61 -0.86
CA ILE A 100 -17.20 -20.22 0.54
C ILE A 100 -18.20 -20.89 1.48
N GLU A 101 -19.46 -20.97 1.07
CA GLU A 101 -20.53 -21.61 1.84
C GLU A 101 -20.32 -23.13 1.95
N SER A 102 -19.94 -23.80 0.85
CA SER A 102 -19.59 -25.24 0.86
C SER A 102 -18.45 -25.52 1.84
N ALA A 103 -17.39 -24.71 1.84
CA ALA A 103 -16.29 -24.87 2.78
C ALA A 103 -16.73 -24.72 4.24
N LYS A 104 -17.68 -23.82 4.52
CA LYS A 104 -18.25 -23.67 5.87
C LYS A 104 -19.10 -24.87 6.28
N ILE A 105 -19.88 -25.45 5.33
CA ILE A 105 -20.66 -26.68 5.58
C ILE A 105 -19.72 -27.86 5.86
N ASP A 106 -18.58 -27.93 5.17
CA ASP A 106 -17.53 -28.93 5.41
C ASP A 106 -16.76 -28.70 6.72
N GLY A 107 -17.12 -27.70 7.52
CA GLY A 107 -16.50 -27.41 8.81
C GLY A 107 -15.16 -26.69 8.73
N ALA A 108 -14.80 -26.09 7.59
CA ALA A 108 -13.57 -25.33 7.45
C ALA A 108 -13.57 -24.09 8.35
N SER A 109 -12.48 -23.91 9.11
CA SER A 109 -12.28 -22.67 9.88
C SER A 109 -12.05 -21.45 8.98
N ASN A 110 -12.25 -20.24 9.51
CA ASN A 110 -12.01 -19.01 8.77
C ASN A 110 -10.58 -18.94 8.22
N MET A 111 -9.57 -19.38 8.98
CA MET A 111 -8.17 -19.42 8.53
C MET A 111 -7.97 -20.43 7.41
N THR A 112 -8.59 -21.61 7.52
CA THR A 112 -8.55 -22.62 6.44
C THR A 112 -9.17 -22.09 5.17
N THR A 113 -10.36 -21.48 5.25
CA THR A 113 -11.07 -20.88 4.14
C THR A 113 -10.24 -19.74 3.52
N PHE A 114 -9.64 -18.89 4.34
CA PHE A 114 -8.79 -17.80 3.86
C PHE A 114 -7.59 -18.33 3.07
N PHE A 115 -6.75 -19.17 3.68
CA PHE A 115 -5.49 -19.61 3.07
C PHE A 115 -5.66 -20.59 1.93
N LYS A 116 -6.65 -21.50 2.02
CA LYS A 116 -6.83 -22.58 1.03
C LYS A 116 -7.76 -22.22 -0.12
N LEU A 117 -8.66 -21.25 0.05
CA LEU A 117 -9.66 -20.91 -0.95
C LEU A 117 -9.56 -19.44 -1.36
N VAL A 118 -9.82 -18.50 -0.44
CA VAL A 118 -9.97 -17.08 -0.81
C VAL A 118 -8.67 -16.48 -1.29
N LEU A 119 -7.56 -16.72 -0.59
CA LEU A 119 -6.26 -16.16 -0.97
C LEU A 119 -5.77 -16.66 -2.34
N PRO A 120 -5.79 -17.96 -2.67
CA PRO A 120 -5.47 -18.45 -4.01
C PRO A 120 -6.39 -17.91 -5.11
N LEU A 121 -7.69 -17.83 -4.85
CA LEU A 121 -8.66 -17.28 -5.81
C LEU A 121 -8.50 -15.76 -5.99
N SER A 122 -7.93 -15.07 -4.99
CA SER A 122 -7.71 -13.62 -5.03
C SER A 122 -6.34 -13.20 -5.59
N VAL A 123 -5.50 -14.13 -6.04
CA VAL A 123 -4.15 -13.82 -6.55
C VAL A 123 -4.18 -12.77 -7.66
N ALA A 124 -5.16 -12.80 -8.56
CA ALA A 124 -5.28 -11.81 -9.63
C ALA A 124 -5.54 -10.39 -9.08
N GLY A 125 -6.47 -10.25 -8.13
CA GLY A 125 -6.77 -8.97 -7.47
C GLY A 125 -5.59 -8.46 -6.62
N ILE A 126 -4.95 -9.37 -5.89
CA ILE A 126 -3.77 -9.04 -5.07
C ILE A 126 -2.62 -8.58 -5.97
N ALA A 127 -2.35 -9.26 -7.07
CA ALA A 127 -1.27 -8.91 -8.00
C ALA A 127 -1.56 -7.58 -8.71
N ALA A 128 -2.81 -7.31 -9.06
CA ALA A 128 -3.20 -6.02 -9.64
C ALA A 128 -2.95 -4.87 -8.65
N PHE A 129 -3.41 -5.02 -7.41
CA PHE A 129 -3.14 -4.02 -6.37
C PHE A 129 -1.65 -3.91 -6.04
N ALA A 130 -0.93 -5.03 -5.97
CA ALA A 130 0.52 -5.04 -5.70
C ALA A 130 1.30 -4.26 -6.77
N THR A 131 0.92 -4.38 -8.04
CA THR A 131 1.51 -3.60 -9.13
C THR A 131 1.26 -2.11 -8.94
N PHE A 132 0.00 -1.73 -8.64
CA PHE A 132 -0.36 -0.34 -8.38
C PHE A 132 0.39 0.24 -7.19
N GLN A 133 0.41 -0.48 -6.06
CA GLN A 133 1.10 -0.08 -4.84
C GLN A 133 2.62 0.05 -5.05
N PHE A 134 3.21 -0.89 -5.81
CA PHE A 134 4.63 -0.82 -6.15
C PHE A 134 4.94 0.44 -6.96
N LEU A 135 4.17 0.70 -8.03
CA LEU A 135 4.39 1.87 -8.87
C LEU A 135 4.21 3.18 -8.10
N TRP A 136 3.22 3.23 -7.21
CA TRP A 136 3.00 4.39 -6.35
C TRP A 136 4.19 4.64 -5.41
N VAL A 137 4.64 3.62 -4.69
CA VAL A 137 5.78 3.75 -3.76
C VAL A 137 7.10 4.02 -4.50
N TYR A 138 7.31 3.37 -5.64
CA TYR A 138 8.53 3.55 -6.43
C TYR A 138 8.66 4.97 -6.99
N ASN A 139 7.55 5.56 -7.43
CA ASN A 139 7.53 6.92 -7.98
C ASN A 139 7.40 8.00 -6.91
N ASP A 140 7.28 7.62 -5.63
CA ASP A 140 7.16 8.59 -4.56
C ASP A 140 8.47 9.36 -4.36
N PHE A 141 8.33 10.64 -4.18
CA PHE A 141 9.40 11.58 -3.86
C PHE A 141 9.14 12.27 -2.52
N LEU A 142 7.90 12.63 -2.26
CA LEU A 142 7.52 13.49 -1.15
C LEU A 142 7.64 12.77 0.20
N VAL A 143 7.03 11.59 0.32
CA VAL A 143 7.06 10.81 1.56
C VAL A 143 8.49 10.38 1.87
N ALA A 144 9.24 9.92 0.86
CA ALA A 144 10.63 9.55 1.02
C ALA A 144 11.47 10.72 1.56
N ASN A 145 11.35 11.92 0.97
CA ASN A 145 12.11 13.08 1.43
C ASN A 145 11.73 13.54 2.84
N VAL A 146 10.45 13.44 3.22
CA VAL A 146 9.99 13.84 4.55
C VAL A 146 10.52 12.89 5.63
N PHE A 147 10.48 11.58 5.38
CA PHE A 147 10.83 10.58 6.41
C PHE A 147 12.30 10.17 6.39
N LEU A 148 12.98 10.18 5.24
CA LEU A 148 14.40 9.82 5.14
C LEU A 148 15.32 11.04 5.27
N GLY A 149 14.82 12.22 4.90
CA GLY A 149 15.60 13.44 4.83
C GLY A 149 16.45 13.54 3.55
N VAL A 150 16.55 14.75 3.02
CA VAL A 150 17.20 15.05 1.72
C VAL A 150 18.73 15.05 1.81
N TYR A 151 19.27 15.04 3.03
CA TYR A 151 20.69 15.39 3.27
C TYR A 151 21.61 14.20 3.58
N LYS A 152 21.06 12.98 3.63
CA LYS A 152 21.86 11.77 3.86
C LYS A 152 22.01 11.02 2.56
N PRO A 153 23.19 11.04 1.89
CA PRO A 153 23.40 10.38 0.60
C PRO A 153 23.06 8.89 0.62
N GLU A 154 23.30 8.23 1.75
CA GLU A 154 23.00 6.80 1.95
C GLU A 154 21.50 6.48 1.97
N ASN A 155 20.64 7.47 2.20
CA ASN A 155 19.20 7.30 2.31
C ASN A 155 18.43 7.78 1.07
N LEU A 156 19.15 8.24 0.03
CA LEU A 156 18.49 8.76 -1.17
C LEU A 156 17.82 7.63 -1.97
N VAL A 157 16.53 7.80 -2.22
CA VAL A 157 15.79 6.95 -3.15
C VAL A 157 16.00 7.43 -4.60
N VAL A 158 15.65 6.59 -5.58
CA VAL A 158 15.86 6.89 -7.02
C VAL A 158 15.26 8.23 -7.43
N THR A 159 14.03 8.52 -7.00
CA THR A 159 13.35 9.79 -7.29
C THR A 159 14.08 11.00 -6.73
N SER A 160 14.66 10.87 -5.52
CA SER A 160 15.47 11.94 -4.91
C SER A 160 16.80 12.13 -5.64
N HIS A 161 17.46 11.05 -6.06
CA HIS A 161 18.68 11.13 -6.87
C HIS A 161 18.42 11.82 -8.21
N VAL A 162 17.39 11.41 -8.95
CA VAL A 162 17.02 12.04 -10.23
C VAL A 162 16.70 13.52 -10.06
N SER A 163 16.01 13.89 -8.96
CA SER A 163 15.73 15.28 -8.61
C SER A 163 17.02 16.08 -8.37
N GLN A 164 18.00 15.52 -7.68
CA GLN A 164 19.29 16.20 -7.40
C GLN A 164 20.14 16.38 -8.66
N LEU A 165 20.11 15.45 -9.62
CA LEU A 165 20.74 15.63 -10.93
C LEU A 165 20.22 16.88 -11.67
N ALA A 166 18.99 17.32 -11.33
CA ALA A 166 18.39 18.51 -11.90
C ALA A 166 18.94 19.83 -11.35
N VAL A 167 19.45 19.82 -10.10
CA VAL A 167 19.85 21.02 -9.34
C VAL A 167 21.38 21.09 -9.16
N GLY A 168 22.11 20.13 -9.72
CA GLY A 168 23.54 19.93 -9.44
C GLY A 168 24.45 21.05 -9.91
N ALA A 169 25.68 21.07 -9.36
CA ALA A 169 26.73 22.08 -9.52
C ALA A 169 27.23 22.33 -10.98
N TYR A 170 26.69 21.64 -11.95
CA TYR A 170 27.12 21.65 -13.35
C TYR A 170 26.17 22.41 -14.28
N GLY A 171 25.22 23.22 -13.77
CA GLY A 171 24.21 23.88 -14.56
C GLY A 171 23.11 22.89 -15.02
N GLU A 172 22.33 23.28 -16.05
CA GLU A 172 21.26 22.45 -16.61
C GLU A 172 21.82 21.26 -17.41
N ALA A 173 22.30 20.23 -16.72
CA ALA A 173 22.80 18.99 -17.36
C ALA A 173 21.61 18.12 -17.83
N TRP A 174 20.87 18.59 -18.81
CA TRP A 174 19.70 17.91 -19.37
C TRP A 174 19.95 16.47 -19.77
N HIS A 175 21.15 16.16 -20.29
CA HIS A 175 21.54 14.82 -20.70
C HIS A 175 21.62 13.85 -19.51
N LEU A 176 22.15 14.28 -18.36
CA LEU A 176 22.22 13.46 -17.16
C LEU A 176 20.82 13.23 -16.57
N ARG A 177 20.01 14.30 -16.55
CA ARG A 177 18.64 14.24 -16.06
C ARG A 177 17.77 13.29 -16.90
N THR A 178 17.84 13.43 -18.22
CA THR A 178 17.10 12.57 -19.15
C THR A 178 17.55 11.13 -19.05
N SER A 179 18.86 10.88 -19.00
CA SER A 179 19.41 9.54 -18.85
C SER A 179 18.99 8.90 -17.51
N GLY A 180 19.06 9.65 -16.41
CA GLY A 180 18.61 9.20 -15.09
C GLY A 180 17.12 8.85 -15.07
N ALA A 181 16.28 9.70 -15.71
CA ALA A 181 14.85 9.45 -15.85
C ALA A 181 14.56 8.16 -16.65
N ILE A 182 15.23 7.96 -17.80
CA ILE A 182 15.07 6.75 -18.62
C ILE A 182 15.51 5.50 -17.85
N ILE A 183 16.66 5.54 -17.17
CA ILE A 183 17.15 4.40 -16.38
C ILE A 183 16.18 4.08 -15.24
N SER A 184 15.64 5.10 -14.57
CA SER A 184 14.67 4.88 -13.48
C SER A 184 13.36 4.23 -13.94
N MET A 185 12.99 4.34 -15.23
CA MET A 185 11.79 3.69 -15.77
C MET A 185 11.96 2.18 -16.00
N ILE A 186 13.19 1.66 -16.07
CA ILE A 186 13.44 0.23 -16.36
C ILE A 186 12.78 -0.67 -15.31
N VAL A 187 12.94 -0.35 -14.03
CA VAL A 187 12.40 -1.17 -12.93
C VAL A 187 10.86 -1.19 -12.93
N PRO A 188 10.15 -0.04 -12.92
CA PRO A 188 8.69 -0.05 -12.95
C PRO A 188 8.11 -0.69 -14.22
N LEU A 189 8.73 -0.51 -15.37
CA LEU A 189 8.29 -1.16 -16.61
C LEU A 189 8.48 -2.69 -16.52
N THR A 190 9.62 -3.15 -16.01
CA THR A 190 9.87 -4.59 -15.82
C THR A 190 8.82 -5.21 -14.88
N VAL A 191 8.53 -4.57 -13.76
CA VAL A 191 7.51 -5.05 -12.82
C VAL A 191 6.12 -5.05 -13.47
N PHE A 192 5.76 -3.96 -14.15
CA PHE A 192 4.47 -3.86 -14.83
C PHE A 192 4.30 -4.95 -15.89
N PHE A 193 5.25 -5.12 -16.81
CA PHE A 193 5.16 -6.14 -17.86
C PHE A 193 5.18 -7.56 -17.31
N SER A 194 5.86 -7.82 -16.21
CA SER A 194 5.86 -9.12 -15.55
C SER A 194 4.50 -9.47 -14.93
N LEU A 195 3.79 -8.48 -14.40
CA LEU A 195 2.54 -8.67 -13.68
C LEU A 195 1.27 -8.33 -14.50
N GLN A 196 1.41 -7.71 -15.69
CA GLN A 196 0.27 -7.26 -16.50
C GLN A 196 -0.77 -8.35 -16.77
N ARG A 197 -0.33 -9.61 -16.94
CA ARG A 197 -1.25 -10.75 -17.19
C ARG A 197 -2.26 -10.96 -16.06
N PHE A 198 -1.86 -10.67 -14.82
CA PHE A 198 -2.75 -10.77 -13.66
C PHE A 198 -3.70 -9.58 -13.59
N PHE A 199 -3.20 -8.38 -13.92
CA PHE A 199 -3.99 -7.16 -13.99
C PHE A 199 -5.14 -7.27 -15.02
N ILE A 200 -4.83 -7.72 -16.22
CA ILE A 200 -5.83 -7.91 -17.29
C ILE A 200 -6.90 -8.92 -16.85
N ARG A 201 -6.51 -10.06 -16.27
CA ARG A 201 -7.46 -11.07 -15.79
C ARG A 201 -8.34 -10.56 -14.65
N GLY A 202 -7.78 -9.76 -13.73
CA GLY A 202 -8.52 -9.17 -12.63
C GLY A 202 -9.58 -8.16 -13.08
N LEU A 203 -9.26 -7.33 -14.08
CA LEU A 203 -10.19 -6.35 -14.63
C LEU A 203 -11.32 -7.00 -15.46
N ILE A 204 -10.98 -7.97 -16.31
CA ILE A 204 -11.96 -8.65 -17.17
C ILE A 204 -12.92 -9.51 -16.33
N GLY A 205 -12.42 -10.17 -15.27
CA GLY A 205 -13.26 -10.95 -14.36
C GLY A 205 -14.32 -10.14 -13.62
N GLY A 206 -14.07 -8.84 -13.40
CA GLY A 206 -15.05 -7.91 -12.83
C GLY A 206 -16.01 -7.30 -13.84
N ALA A 207 -15.61 -7.20 -15.10
CA ALA A 207 -16.39 -6.53 -16.16
C ALA A 207 -17.41 -7.45 -16.87
N VAL A 208 -17.31 -8.77 -16.75
CA VAL A 208 -18.19 -9.75 -17.45
C VAL A 208 -19.44 -10.10 -16.62
N LYS A 209 -19.85 -9.28 -15.65
CA LYS A 209 -21.16 -9.35 -15.01
C LYS A 209 -22.12 -8.34 -15.65
N GLY A 210 -22.39 -8.53 -16.91
CA GLY A 210 -23.47 -7.91 -17.66
C GLY A 210 -24.33 -9.00 -18.26
#